data_08fb83c23133837fd23d578165eef429
#
_entry.id   08fb83c23133837fd23d578165eef429
#
_cell.length_a   1.000
_cell.length_b   1.000
_cell.length_c   1.000
_cell.angle_alpha   90.00
_cell.angle_beta   90.00
_cell.angle_gamma   90.00
#
_symmetry.space_group_name_H-M   'P 1'
#
loop_
_entity.id
_entity.type
_entity.pdbx_description
1 polymer ?
#
loop_
_entity_poly.entity_id
_entity_poly.type
_entity_poly.pdbx_seq_one_letter_code
_entity_poly.pdbx_strand_id
1 'polypeptide(L)'
;MTPDLTLELDDATDILVTRDFPHPPARVWRALTEPDLIRQWLGQDLLRCEMDARPGGSFLYEWPQFYFSGPVLAAEAPHHKVHVEHFNGDTTTGPTVTTTLTPTAEGTRLTVLIRYASAEARAKAVAEGFTDGLEEAYGRMEGVLGEG
;
A
#
# COMPACT_ATOMS: atom_id res chain seq x y z
N MET A 1 -0.34 -8.23 22.28
CA MET A 1 -1.20 -8.71 21.19
C MET A 1 -0.77 -8.07 19.88
N THR A 2 -0.60 -8.88 18.88
CA THR A 2 -0.20 -8.38 17.57
C THR A 2 -1.41 -7.75 16.88
N PRO A 3 -1.29 -6.52 16.35
CA PRO A 3 -2.38 -5.93 15.59
C PRO A 3 -2.67 -6.78 14.36
N ASP A 4 -3.91 -7.10 14.15
CA ASP A 4 -4.29 -7.92 13.02
C ASP A 4 -4.69 -7.05 11.83
N LEU A 5 -4.32 -7.53 10.65
CA LEU A 5 -4.82 -6.97 9.42
C LEU A 5 -6.29 -7.30 9.29
N THR A 6 -7.12 -6.29 9.07
CA THR A 6 -8.52 -6.50 8.77
C THR A 6 -8.73 -6.24 7.29
N LEU A 7 -9.38 -7.19 6.62
CA LEU A 7 -9.67 -7.10 5.20
C LEU A 7 -11.18 -7.19 5.00
N GLU A 8 -11.74 -6.19 4.36
CA GLU A 8 -13.16 -6.16 4.07
C GLU A 8 -13.40 -6.03 2.56
N LEU A 9 -14.23 -6.89 2.03
CA LEU A 9 -14.65 -6.85 0.63
C LEU A 9 -16.03 -6.22 0.58
N ASP A 10 -16.04 -4.92 0.32
CA ASP A 10 -17.26 -4.14 0.32
C ASP A 10 -17.80 -4.02 -1.10
N ASP A 11 -19.11 -4.06 -1.26
CA ASP A 11 -19.78 -4.00 -2.55
C ASP A 11 -19.13 -4.96 -3.55
N ALA A 12 -19.07 -4.59 -4.79
CA ALA A 12 -18.52 -5.44 -5.83
C ALA A 12 -17.11 -5.02 -6.24
N THR A 13 -16.71 -3.77 -5.95
CA THR A 13 -15.51 -3.18 -6.53
C THR A 13 -14.39 -2.86 -5.55
N ASP A 14 -14.69 -2.81 -4.25
CA ASP A 14 -13.74 -2.29 -3.27
C ASP A 14 -13.12 -3.36 -2.38
N ILE A 15 -11.86 -3.14 -2.00
CA ILE A 15 -11.18 -3.89 -0.94
C ILE A 15 -10.73 -2.84 0.08
N LEU A 16 -11.10 -3.04 1.34
CA LEU A 16 -10.68 -2.16 2.43
C LEU A 16 -9.73 -2.92 3.33
N VAL A 17 -8.52 -2.39 3.49
CA VAL A 17 -7.49 -2.96 4.37
C VAL A 17 -7.30 -2.02 5.53
N THR A 18 -7.31 -2.54 6.75
CA THR A 18 -7.07 -1.76 7.97
C THR A 18 -6.03 -2.46 8.82
N ARG A 19 -5.06 -1.72 9.32
CA ARG A 19 -4.05 -2.25 10.23
C ARG A 19 -3.54 -1.15 11.15
N ASP A 20 -3.37 -1.50 12.41
CA ASP A 20 -2.85 -0.57 13.42
C ASP A 20 -1.35 -0.78 13.59
N PHE A 21 -0.62 0.32 13.79
CA PHE A 21 0.82 0.30 14.07
C PHE A 21 1.08 1.08 15.37
N PRO A 22 1.97 0.58 16.24
CA PRO A 22 2.31 1.30 17.48
C PRO A 22 3.41 2.34 17.23
N HIS A 23 3.25 3.15 16.18
CA HIS A 23 4.19 4.19 15.78
C HIS A 23 3.42 5.39 15.24
N PRO A 24 3.95 6.62 15.38
CA PRO A 24 3.22 7.81 14.95
C PRO A 24 3.08 7.89 13.43
N PRO A 25 2.06 8.63 12.94
CA PRO A 25 1.81 8.73 11.50
C PRO A 25 3.03 9.17 10.69
N ALA A 26 3.85 10.08 11.20
CA ALA A 26 5.01 10.55 10.47
C ALA A 26 6.00 9.41 10.18
N ARG A 27 6.16 8.47 11.11
CA ARG A 27 7.05 7.33 10.89
C ARG A 27 6.45 6.33 9.91
N VAL A 28 5.17 6.05 10.05
CA VAL A 28 4.49 5.15 9.12
C VAL A 28 4.53 5.74 7.70
N TRP A 29 4.31 7.05 7.60
CA TRP A 29 4.38 7.75 6.31
C TRP A 29 5.74 7.58 5.65
N ARG A 30 6.82 7.72 6.42
CA ARG A 30 8.16 7.54 5.89
C ARG A 30 8.35 6.12 5.34
N ALA A 31 7.88 5.12 6.07
CA ALA A 31 8.00 3.73 5.62
C ALA A 31 7.21 3.48 4.32
N LEU A 32 6.17 4.25 4.07
CA LEU A 32 5.35 4.12 2.87
C LEU A 32 5.88 4.93 1.68
N THR A 33 6.75 5.91 1.92
CA THR A 33 7.12 6.86 0.87
C THR A 33 8.62 6.96 0.60
N GLU A 34 9.48 6.51 1.51
CA GLU A 34 10.92 6.56 1.30
C GLU A 34 11.41 5.24 0.70
N PRO A 35 11.99 5.27 -0.50
CA PRO A 35 12.39 4.03 -1.19
C PRO A 35 13.28 3.11 -0.36
N ASP A 36 14.23 3.65 0.39
CA ASP A 36 15.10 2.83 1.22
C ASP A 36 14.34 2.04 2.27
N LEU A 37 13.30 2.63 2.85
CA LEU A 37 12.47 1.95 3.83
C LEU A 37 11.52 0.98 3.15
N ILE A 38 10.94 1.37 2.03
CA ILE A 38 10.02 0.49 1.27
C ILE A 38 10.73 -0.80 0.88
N ARG A 39 11.98 -0.71 0.44
CA ARG A 39 12.76 -1.89 0.07
C ARG A 39 12.88 -2.89 1.22
N GLN A 40 12.94 -2.40 2.45
CA GLN A 40 13.14 -3.26 3.61
C GLN A 40 11.91 -4.11 3.93
N TRP A 41 10.70 -3.62 3.60
CA TRP A 41 9.50 -4.40 3.95
C TRP A 41 8.82 -5.03 2.73
N LEU A 42 9.10 -4.58 1.50
CA LEU A 42 8.54 -5.24 0.32
C LEU A 42 9.27 -6.52 -0.09
N GLY A 43 10.48 -6.71 0.42
CA GLY A 43 11.18 -7.98 0.25
C GLY A 43 12.50 -7.86 -0.51
N GLN A 44 13.29 -8.92 -0.37
CA GLN A 44 14.66 -8.95 -0.89
C GLN A 44 14.72 -9.07 -2.41
N ASP A 45 13.66 -9.58 -3.03
CA ASP A 45 13.65 -9.77 -4.48
C ASP A 45 13.30 -8.51 -5.26
N LEU A 46 13.00 -7.43 -4.56
CA LEU A 46 12.64 -6.16 -5.20
C LEU A 46 13.84 -5.60 -5.96
N LEU A 47 13.70 -5.46 -7.28
CA LEU A 47 14.77 -4.99 -8.15
C LEU A 47 14.84 -3.47 -8.19
N ARG A 48 13.70 -2.81 -8.26
CA ARG A 48 13.62 -1.34 -8.33
C ARG A 48 12.51 -0.85 -7.44
N CYS A 49 12.77 0.28 -6.80
CA CYS A 49 11.79 0.94 -5.95
C CYS A 49 11.93 2.44 -6.15
N GLU A 50 10.89 3.06 -6.70
CA GLU A 50 10.84 4.50 -6.90
C GLU A 50 9.54 5.00 -6.31
N MET A 51 9.58 6.11 -5.60
CA MET A 51 8.40 6.70 -5.01
C MET A 51 8.56 8.21 -4.95
N ASP A 52 7.70 8.93 -5.67
CA ASP A 52 7.61 10.38 -5.62
C ASP A 52 6.22 10.71 -5.11
N ALA A 53 6.09 10.85 -3.79
CA ALA A 53 4.81 10.98 -3.11
C ALA A 53 4.34 12.43 -3.10
N ARG A 54 4.01 12.95 -4.28
CA ARG A 54 3.45 14.29 -4.45
C ARG A 54 2.45 14.26 -5.60
N PRO A 55 1.52 15.20 -5.66
CA PRO A 55 0.61 15.27 -6.80
C PRO A 55 1.41 15.43 -8.10
N GLY A 56 1.13 14.59 -9.07
CA GLY A 56 1.88 14.57 -10.32
C GLY A 56 3.12 13.71 -10.31
N GLY A 57 3.48 13.14 -9.15
CA GLY A 57 4.57 12.18 -9.06
C GLY A 57 4.15 10.80 -9.52
N SER A 58 5.02 9.82 -9.28
CA SER A 58 4.77 8.44 -9.70
C SER A 58 5.48 7.48 -8.78
N PHE A 59 5.16 6.18 -8.94
CA PHE A 59 5.87 5.13 -8.21
C PHE A 59 6.16 3.95 -9.11
N LEU A 60 7.16 3.14 -8.71
CA LEU A 60 7.51 1.90 -9.39
C LEU A 60 8.04 0.90 -8.36
N TYR A 61 7.42 -0.28 -8.31
CA TYR A 61 7.93 -1.42 -7.53
C TYR A 61 8.10 -2.57 -8.49
N GLU A 62 9.34 -3.00 -8.73
CA GLU A 62 9.65 -4.02 -9.72
C GLU A 62 10.29 -5.26 -9.09
N TRP A 63 9.72 -6.42 -9.39
CA TRP A 63 10.27 -7.74 -9.06
C TRP A 63 10.66 -8.46 -10.37
N PRO A 64 11.39 -9.56 -10.30
CA PRO A 64 11.80 -10.25 -11.53
C PRO A 64 10.66 -10.68 -12.45
N GLN A 65 9.50 -11.02 -11.89
CA GLN A 65 8.39 -11.56 -12.66
C GLN A 65 7.30 -10.55 -12.98
N PHE A 66 7.26 -9.42 -12.28
CA PHE A 66 6.19 -8.45 -12.47
C PHE A 66 6.57 -7.11 -11.84
N TYR A 67 5.79 -6.08 -12.15
CA TYR A 67 5.97 -4.77 -11.51
C TYR A 67 4.63 -4.05 -11.36
N PHE A 68 4.61 -3.13 -10.40
CA PHE A 68 3.50 -2.21 -10.20
C PHE A 68 4.03 -0.79 -10.39
N SER A 69 3.24 0.03 -11.07
CA SER A 69 3.61 1.44 -11.31
C SER A 69 2.36 2.28 -11.48
N GLY A 70 2.51 3.59 -11.43
CA GLY A 70 1.39 4.47 -11.73
C GLY A 70 1.60 5.88 -11.21
N PRO A 71 0.63 6.77 -11.49
CA PRO A 71 0.69 8.15 -11.04
C PRO A 71 0.25 8.31 -9.59
N VAL A 72 0.85 9.27 -8.91
CA VAL A 72 0.38 9.74 -7.59
C VAL A 72 -0.53 10.93 -7.86
N LEU A 73 -1.80 10.80 -7.48
CA LEU A 73 -2.82 11.81 -7.75
C LEU A 73 -2.91 12.86 -6.65
N ALA A 74 -2.66 12.46 -5.40
CA ALA A 74 -2.72 13.35 -4.25
C ALA A 74 -1.76 12.85 -3.18
N ALA A 75 -1.21 13.78 -2.40
CA ALA A 75 -0.36 13.42 -1.27
C ALA A 75 -0.37 14.58 -0.27
N GLU A 76 -0.76 14.27 0.97
CA GLU A 76 -0.80 15.23 2.08
C GLU A 76 -0.14 14.56 3.28
N ALA A 77 1.18 14.73 3.37
CA ALA A 77 1.96 14.10 4.43
C ALA A 77 1.56 14.64 5.80
N PRO A 78 1.50 13.81 6.80
CA PRO A 78 1.68 12.36 6.81
C PRO A 78 0.37 11.57 6.84
N HIS A 79 -0.72 12.11 6.30
CA HIS A 79 -2.06 11.56 6.52
C HIS A 79 -2.74 10.92 5.32
N HIS A 80 -2.40 11.33 4.11
CA HIS A 80 -3.26 10.96 2.98
C HIS A 80 -2.48 10.87 1.67
N LYS A 81 -2.73 9.81 0.90
CA LYS A 81 -2.11 9.62 -0.40
C LYS A 81 -3.08 8.85 -1.30
N VAL A 82 -3.18 9.27 -2.56
CA VAL A 82 -3.99 8.59 -3.57
C VAL A 82 -3.10 8.30 -4.78
N HIS A 83 -3.12 7.06 -5.25
CA HIS A 83 -2.39 6.70 -6.47
C HIS A 83 -3.21 5.69 -7.27
N VAL A 84 -2.83 5.52 -8.54
CA VAL A 84 -3.39 4.47 -9.39
C VAL A 84 -2.33 3.39 -9.52
N GLU A 85 -2.72 2.13 -9.38
CA GLU A 85 -1.77 1.02 -9.37
C GLU A 85 -1.96 0.17 -10.63
N HIS A 86 -1.01 0.31 -11.56
CA HIS A 86 -1.03 -0.46 -12.81
C HIS A 86 -0.14 -1.69 -12.64
N PHE A 87 -0.65 -2.85 -13.07
CA PHE A 87 0.09 -4.10 -13.02
C PHE A 87 0.73 -4.35 -14.38
N ASN A 88 2.07 -4.51 -14.39
CA ASN A 88 2.85 -4.77 -15.61
C ASN A 88 2.59 -3.75 -16.73
N GLY A 89 2.34 -2.51 -16.35
CA GLY A 89 2.14 -1.42 -17.31
C GLY A 89 0.76 -1.35 -17.95
N ASP A 90 -0.17 -2.18 -17.52
CA ASP A 90 -1.53 -2.14 -18.05
C ASP A 90 -2.27 -0.93 -17.45
N THR A 91 -2.42 0.12 -18.25
CA THR A 91 -3.05 1.36 -17.80
C THR A 91 -4.59 1.32 -17.90
N THR A 92 -5.15 0.21 -18.34
CA THR A 92 -6.61 0.13 -18.56
C THR A 92 -7.38 -0.40 -17.37
N THR A 93 -6.74 -1.10 -16.45
CA THR A 93 -7.43 -1.84 -15.38
C THR A 93 -6.94 -1.54 -13.96
N GLY A 94 -6.04 -0.61 -13.79
CA GLY A 94 -5.44 -0.34 -12.48
C GLY A 94 -6.44 0.24 -11.48
N PRO A 95 -6.47 -0.28 -10.25
CA PRO A 95 -7.32 0.28 -9.22
C PRO A 95 -6.80 1.61 -8.71
N THR A 96 -7.71 2.42 -8.15
CA THR A 96 -7.34 3.62 -7.41
C THR A 96 -7.14 3.22 -5.95
N VAL A 97 -6.00 3.59 -5.39
CA VAL A 97 -5.62 3.22 -4.02
C VAL A 97 -5.54 4.48 -3.17
N THR A 98 -6.38 4.53 -2.13
CA THR A 98 -6.40 5.64 -1.20
C THR A 98 -5.84 5.17 0.14
N THR A 99 -4.73 5.77 0.56
CA THR A 99 -4.08 5.45 1.83
C THR A 99 -4.33 6.58 2.82
N THR A 100 -4.81 6.23 4.01
CA THR A 100 -5.08 7.20 5.07
C THR A 100 -4.40 6.75 6.35
N LEU A 101 -3.71 7.67 7.02
CA LEU A 101 -3.08 7.42 8.31
C LEU A 101 -3.78 8.27 9.35
N THR A 102 -4.45 7.62 10.30
CA THR A 102 -5.22 8.28 11.35
C THR A 102 -4.50 8.09 12.69
N PRO A 103 -4.19 9.17 13.42
CA PRO A 103 -3.57 9.02 14.74
C PRO A 103 -4.51 8.28 15.70
N THR A 104 -3.93 7.39 16.50
CA THR A 104 -4.65 6.69 17.56
C THR A 104 -3.93 6.92 18.88
N ALA A 105 -4.54 6.49 19.98
CA ALA A 105 -3.91 6.62 21.30
C ALA A 105 -2.56 5.89 21.36
N GLU A 106 -2.40 4.82 20.58
CA GLU A 106 -1.20 3.98 20.61
C GLU A 106 -0.26 4.21 19.43
N GLY A 107 -0.70 4.94 18.43
CA GLY A 107 0.12 5.18 17.23
C GLY A 107 -0.70 5.61 16.03
N THR A 108 -0.87 4.71 15.06
CA THR A 108 -1.50 5.02 13.79
C THR A 108 -2.42 3.90 13.34
N ARG A 109 -3.57 4.27 12.79
CA ARG A 109 -4.39 3.34 12.02
C ARG A 109 -4.18 3.60 10.54
N LEU A 110 -3.67 2.61 9.85
CA LEU A 110 -3.53 2.61 8.40
C LEU A 110 -4.80 2.07 7.77
N THR A 111 -5.37 2.82 6.84
CA THR A 111 -6.52 2.37 6.07
C THR A 111 -6.16 2.49 4.60
N VAL A 112 -6.32 1.41 3.84
CA VAL A 112 -6.06 1.39 2.40
C VAL A 112 -7.34 0.96 1.70
N LEU A 113 -7.93 1.88 0.94
CA LEU A 113 -9.11 1.59 0.14
C LEU A 113 -8.68 1.37 -1.30
N ILE A 114 -8.89 0.16 -1.81
CA ILE A 114 -8.51 -0.23 -3.15
C ILE A 114 -9.78 -0.37 -3.96
N ARG A 115 -9.99 0.52 -4.93
CA ARG A 115 -11.21 0.54 -5.72
C ARG A 115 -10.92 0.14 -7.15
N TYR A 116 -11.47 -0.98 -7.56
CA TYR A 116 -11.34 -1.49 -8.92
C TYR A 116 -12.43 -0.89 -9.82
N ALA A 117 -12.18 -0.93 -11.13
CA ALA A 117 -13.14 -0.39 -12.11
C ALA A 117 -14.38 -1.26 -12.24
N SER A 118 -14.29 -2.53 -11.85
CA SER A 118 -15.43 -3.46 -11.99
C SER A 118 -15.33 -4.58 -10.96
N ALA A 119 -16.45 -5.27 -10.74
CA ALA A 119 -16.49 -6.43 -9.88
C ALA A 119 -15.60 -7.55 -10.41
N GLU A 120 -15.52 -7.69 -11.74
CA GLU A 120 -14.68 -8.71 -12.36
C GLU A 120 -13.20 -8.44 -12.10
N ALA A 121 -12.77 -7.18 -12.19
CA ALA A 121 -11.39 -6.81 -11.94
C ALA A 121 -11.00 -7.12 -10.50
N ARG A 122 -11.88 -6.81 -9.54
CA ARG A 122 -11.63 -7.12 -8.14
C ARG A 122 -11.56 -8.61 -7.91
N ALA A 123 -12.52 -9.35 -8.45
CA ALA A 123 -12.55 -10.80 -8.28
C ALA A 123 -11.29 -11.46 -8.83
N LYS A 124 -10.82 -10.97 -9.99
CA LYS A 124 -9.60 -11.48 -10.59
C LYS A 124 -8.38 -11.22 -9.70
N ALA A 125 -8.27 -10.01 -9.17
CA ALA A 125 -7.15 -9.67 -8.29
C ALA A 125 -7.12 -10.54 -7.04
N VAL A 126 -8.27 -10.75 -6.42
CA VAL A 126 -8.37 -11.61 -5.23
C VAL A 126 -8.02 -13.05 -5.58
N ALA A 127 -8.53 -13.55 -6.72
CA ALA A 127 -8.24 -14.91 -7.16
C ALA A 127 -6.77 -15.13 -7.48
N GLU A 128 -6.07 -14.09 -7.94
CA GLU A 128 -4.64 -14.16 -8.24
C GLU A 128 -3.77 -13.95 -7.00
N GLY A 129 -4.38 -13.79 -5.83
CA GLY A 129 -3.64 -13.72 -4.57
C GLY A 129 -3.18 -12.32 -4.17
N PHE A 130 -3.79 -11.26 -4.73
CA PHE A 130 -3.40 -9.90 -4.42
C PHE A 130 -3.41 -9.59 -2.92
N THR A 131 -4.39 -10.15 -2.19
CA THR A 131 -4.51 -9.91 -0.76
C THR A 131 -3.67 -10.86 0.09
N ASP A 132 -3.11 -11.90 -0.52
CA ASP A 132 -2.27 -12.84 0.19
C ASP A 132 -0.95 -12.16 0.57
N GLY A 133 -0.47 -12.40 1.76
CA GLY A 133 0.80 -11.86 2.20
C GLY A 133 0.77 -10.41 2.67
N LEU A 134 -0.37 -9.74 2.62
CA LEU A 134 -0.45 -8.36 3.11
C LEU A 134 -0.07 -8.26 4.59
N GLU A 135 -0.58 -9.18 5.43
CA GLU A 135 -0.22 -9.15 6.85
C GLU A 135 1.27 -9.38 7.05
N GLU A 136 1.85 -10.28 6.28
CA GLU A 136 3.29 -10.52 6.37
C GLU A 136 4.08 -9.27 5.97
N ALA A 137 3.68 -8.60 4.89
CA ALA A 137 4.35 -7.38 4.44
C ALA A 137 4.25 -6.27 5.47
N TYR A 138 3.06 -6.04 6.03
CA TYR A 138 2.89 -5.01 7.04
C TYR A 138 3.56 -5.38 8.36
N GLY A 139 3.65 -6.67 8.66
CA GLY A 139 4.44 -7.13 9.81
C GLY A 139 5.92 -6.79 9.64
N ARG A 140 6.45 -6.97 8.44
CA ARG A 140 7.83 -6.56 8.15
C ARG A 140 7.99 -5.04 8.27
N MET A 141 6.99 -4.27 7.80
CA MET A 141 7.02 -2.82 7.95
C MET A 141 7.08 -2.43 9.43
N GLU A 142 6.30 -3.08 10.27
CA GLU A 142 6.32 -2.79 11.70
C GLU A 142 7.70 -3.06 12.29
N GLY A 143 8.36 -4.12 11.85
CA GLY A 143 9.73 -4.41 12.27
C GLY A 143 10.71 -3.30 11.88
N VAL A 144 10.58 -2.79 10.66
CA VAL A 144 11.40 -1.67 10.18
C VAL A 144 11.16 -0.42 11.03
N LEU A 145 9.91 -0.14 11.36
CA LEU A 145 9.55 1.01 12.20
C LEU A 145 10.16 0.89 13.59
N GLY A 146 10.21 -0.31 14.14
CA GLY A 146 10.77 -0.55 15.46
C GLY A 146 12.28 -0.35 15.53
N GLU A 147 12.98 -0.49 14.42
CA GLU A 147 14.45 -0.34 14.38
C GLU A 147 14.88 1.12 14.28
N GLY A 148 14.02 1.97 13.82
CA GLY A 148 14.38 3.34 13.57
C GLY A 148 13.72 4.34 14.43
#